data_3af406300f631bb93eb162bf43e804d9
#
_entry.id   3af406300f631bb93eb162bf43e804d9
#
_cell.length_a   1.000
_cell.length_b   1.000
_cell.length_c   1.000
_cell.angle_alpha   90.00
_cell.angle_beta   90.00
_cell.angle_gamma   90.00
#
_symmetry.space_group_name_H-M   'P 1'
#
loop_
_entity.id
_entity.type
_entity.pdbx_description
1 polymer ?
#
loop_
_entity_poly.entity_id
_entity_poly.type
_entity_poly.pdbx_seq_one_letter_code
_entity_poly.pdbx_strand_id
1 'polypeptide(L)'
;AYEMTASLVGSEMCIRDRGKKGALTELLKSMKEVAPQDRPKVGQMVNEVRAEIETALETEKAKLEDRAMEARLKNEVIDVTLPAKKNSVGHRHPNTIALEEVERIFVGMGYEVVRGPEVEKDYYNFEALNIPKDHPARDEQDTFYINEEIVLRTQTSPVQVRTMEQGKLPIRMIAPGRVFRSDEVDATHSPSFHQIEGLVIDKN
;
A
#
# COMPACT_ATOMS: atom_id res chain seq x y z
N ALA A 1 24.69 -8.97 -29.29
CA ALA A 1 25.20 -9.53 -30.54
C ALA A 1 24.83 -11.03 -30.67
N TYR A 2 24.85 -11.80 -29.58
CA TYR A 2 24.54 -13.23 -29.60
C TYR A 2 23.02 -13.52 -29.76
N GLU A 3 22.17 -12.71 -29.19
CA GLU A 3 20.70 -12.81 -29.35
C GLU A 3 20.24 -12.49 -30.79
N MET A 4 20.93 -11.58 -31.45
CA MET A 4 20.61 -11.23 -32.84
C MET A 4 20.95 -12.37 -33.84
N THR A 5 22.05 -13.09 -33.62
CA THR A 5 22.45 -14.19 -34.51
C THR A 5 21.57 -15.42 -34.34
N ALA A 6 21.17 -15.79 -33.11
CA ALA A 6 20.25 -16.88 -32.86
C ALA A 6 18.84 -16.63 -33.43
N SER A 7 18.35 -15.40 -33.34
CA SER A 7 17.07 -14.95 -33.91
C SER A 7 17.11 -14.95 -35.45
N LEU A 8 18.24 -14.56 -36.06
CA LEU A 8 18.42 -14.53 -37.51
C LEU A 8 18.47 -15.96 -38.12
N VAL A 9 19.21 -16.87 -37.50
CA VAL A 9 19.31 -18.26 -37.98
C VAL A 9 17.95 -18.96 -37.88
N GLY A 10 17.19 -18.77 -36.81
CA GLY A 10 15.83 -19.33 -36.68
C GLY A 10 14.84 -18.71 -37.69
N SER A 11 14.93 -17.42 -37.94
CA SER A 11 14.03 -16.73 -38.88
C SER A 11 14.35 -17.06 -40.33
N GLU A 12 15.63 -17.19 -40.72
CA GLU A 12 16.03 -17.56 -42.07
C GLU A 12 15.63 -19.00 -42.42
N MET A 13 15.80 -19.96 -41.50
CA MET A 13 15.34 -21.32 -41.68
C MET A 13 13.82 -21.41 -41.80
N CYS A 14 13.08 -20.71 -40.98
CA CYS A 14 11.63 -20.63 -41.07
C CYS A 14 11.13 -20.01 -42.38
N ILE A 15 11.80 -18.95 -42.85
CA ILE A 15 11.46 -18.27 -44.11
C ILE A 15 11.79 -19.15 -45.32
N ARG A 16 12.98 -19.76 -45.34
CA ARG A 16 13.45 -20.57 -46.45
C ARG A 16 12.64 -21.85 -46.63
N ASP A 17 12.31 -22.56 -45.56
CA ASP A 17 11.74 -23.90 -45.65
C ASP A 17 10.24 -23.94 -45.37
N ARG A 18 9.70 -23.09 -44.51
CA ARG A 18 8.27 -23.03 -44.11
C ARG A 18 7.52 -21.75 -44.49
N GLY A 19 8.19 -20.74 -45.02
CA GLY A 19 7.54 -19.49 -45.41
C GLY A 19 6.54 -19.70 -46.57
N LYS A 20 5.70 -18.68 -46.82
CA LYS A 20 4.74 -18.67 -47.94
C LYS A 20 5.38 -18.94 -49.33
N LYS A 21 6.69 -18.71 -49.45
CA LYS A 21 7.52 -18.97 -50.60
C LYS A 21 8.62 -20.02 -50.30
N GLY A 22 8.48 -20.79 -49.22
CA GLY A 22 9.46 -21.79 -48.82
C GLY A 22 9.40 -23.05 -49.69
N ALA A 23 10.51 -23.79 -49.72
CA ALA A 23 10.68 -24.97 -50.54
C ALA A 23 9.56 -26.03 -50.37
N LEU A 24 9.10 -26.23 -49.11
CA LEU A 24 7.97 -27.12 -48.81
C LEU A 24 6.65 -26.63 -49.40
N THR A 25 6.45 -25.32 -49.43
CA THR A 25 5.24 -24.70 -49.99
C THR A 25 5.23 -24.76 -51.51
N GLU A 26 6.41 -24.66 -52.14
CA GLU A 26 6.57 -24.86 -53.60
C GLU A 26 6.36 -26.31 -54.01
N LEU A 27 6.88 -27.26 -53.25
CA LEU A 27 6.60 -28.69 -53.44
C LEU A 27 5.12 -29.03 -53.34
N LEU A 28 4.39 -28.41 -52.37
CA LEU A 28 2.96 -28.60 -52.24
C LEU A 28 2.17 -27.97 -53.40
N LYS A 29 2.66 -26.88 -54.00
CA LYS A 29 2.04 -26.29 -55.19
C LYS A 29 2.29 -27.11 -56.44
N SER A 30 3.47 -27.74 -56.62
CA SER A 30 3.81 -28.60 -57.73
C SER A 30 3.08 -29.96 -57.70
N MET A 31 2.47 -30.32 -56.57
CA MET A 31 1.57 -31.49 -56.47
C MET A 31 0.40 -31.47 -57.48
N LYS A 32 0.04 -30.31 -58.02
CA LYS A 32 -0.96 -30.19 -59.08
C LYS A 32 -0.53 -30.83 -60.41
N GLU A 33 0.79 -30.92 -60.64
CA GLU A 33 1.40 -31.47 -61.85
C GLU A 33 1.64 -32.97 -61.77
N VAL A 34 1.48 -33.59 -60.57
CA VAL A 34 1.67 -35.03 -60.32
C VAL A 34 0.43 -35.81 -60.73
N ALA A 35 0.64 -37.03 -61.30
CA ALA A 35 -0.44 -37.92 -61.72
C ALA A 35 -1.38 -38.24 -60.54
N PRO A 36 -2.70 -38.35 -60.77
CA PRO A 36 -3.70 -38.52 -59.69
C PRO A 36 -3.46 -39.76 -58.81
N GLN A 37 -2.80 -40.77 -59.30
CA GLN A 37 -2.52 -42.03 -58.60
C GLN A 37 -1.39 -41.91 -57.61
N ASP A 38 -0.43 -40.97 -57.78
CA ASP A 38 0.75 -40.80 -56.92
C ASP A 38 0.61 -39.64 -55.92
N ARG A 39 -0.43 -38.80 -56.06
CA ARG A 39 -0.67 -37.65 -55.16
C ARG A 39 -0.75 -38.02 -53.67
N PRO A 40 -1.43 -39.12 -53.26
CA PRO A 40 -1.47 -39.48 -51.84
C PRO A 40 -0.12 -39.85 -51.28
N LYS A 41 0.72 -40.56 -52.06
CA LYS A 41 2.07 -40.93 -51.63
C LYS A 41 3.00 -39.75 -51.50
N VAL A 42 2.97 -38.84 -52.44
CA VAL A 42 3.76 -37.60 -52.38
C VAL A 42 3.28 -36.68 -51.24
N GLY A 43 1.95 -36.60 -51.01
CA GLY A 43 1.40 -35.86 -49.89
C GLY A 43 1.83 -36.42 -48.53
N GLN A 44 1.88 -37.73 -48.40
CA GLN A 44 2.36 -38.38 -47.18
C GLN A 44 3.85 -38.09 -46.92
N MET A 45 4.72 -38.24 -47.93
CA MET A 45 6.15 -37.95 -47.83
C MET A 45 6.38 -36.47 -47.44
N VAL A 46 5.67 -35.53 -48.04
CA VAL A 46 5.84 -34.11 -47.72
C VAL A 46 5.40 -33.82 -46.26
N ASN A 47 4.34 -34.46 -45.77
CA ASN A 47 3.92 -34.32 -44.38
C ASN A 47 4.91 -34.95 -43.38
N GLU A 48 5.51 -36.12 -43.74
CA GLU A 48 6.57 -36.75 -42.93
C GLU A 48 7.79 -35.82 -42.80
N VAL A 49 8.31 -35.35 -43.93
CA VAL A 49 9.44 -34.39 -43.94
C VAL A 49 9.11 -33.11 -43.17
N ARG A 50 7.89 -32.62 -43.30
CA ARG A 50 7.45 -31.45 -42.53
C ARG A 50 7.48 -31.70 -41.02
N ALA A 51 6.98 -32.87 -40.57
CA ALA A 51 6.99 -33.22 -39.15
C ALA A 51 8.41 -33.40 -38.62
N GLU A 52 9.32 -33.99 -39.42
CA GLU A 52 10.75 -34.09 -39.06
C GLU A 52 11.41 -32.73 -38.90
N ILE A 53 11.17 -31.82 -39.84
CA ILE A 53 11.70 -30.44 -39.75
C ILE A 53 11.13 -29.69 -38.52
N GLU A 54 9.83 -29.86 -38.25
CA GLU A 54 9.20 -29.23 -37.05
C GLU A 54 9.84 -29.75 -35.78
N THR A 55 10.01 -31.08 -35.65
CA THR A 55 10.62 -31.70 -34.47
C THR A 55 12.08 -31.27 -34.30
N ALA A 56 12.85 -31.23 -35.40
CA ALA A 56 14.24 -30.78 -35.37
C ALA A 56 14.35 -29.29 -34.94
N LEU A 57 13.48 -28.45 -35.46
CA LEU A 57 13.41 -27.03 -35.11
C LEU A 57 13.09 -26.77 -33.63
N GLU A 58 12.10 -27.49 -33.11
CA GLU A 58 11.74 -27.40 -31.69
C GLU A 58 12.87 -27.87 -30.78
N THR A 59 13.54 -28.97 -31.18
CA THR A 59 14.68 -29.49 -30.43
C THR A 59 15.86 -28.52 -30.40
N GLU A 60 16.22 -27.92 -31.53
CA GLU A 60 17.31 -26.94 -31.58
C GLU A 60 16.94 -25.62 -30.89
N LYS A 61 15.70 -25.21 -30.99
CA LYS A 61 15.20 -24.03 -30.25
C LYS A 61 15.33 -24.24 -28.74
N ALA A 62 14.89 -25.39 -28.22
CA ALA A 62 15.02 -25.70 -26.79
C ALA A 62 16.49 -25.72 -26.36
N LYS A 63 17.38 -26.30 -27.12
CA LYS A 63 18.83 -26.28 -26.82
C LYS A 63 19.43 -24.87 -26.82
N LEU A 64 18.98 -24.01 -27.71
CA LEU A 64 19.45 -22.61 -27.75
C LEU A 64 18.91 -21.81 -26.57
N GLU A 65 17.66 -22.01 -26.18
CA GLU A 65 17.05 -21.39 -25.00
C GLU A 65 17.76 -21.83 -23.70
N ASP A 66 18.06 -23.13 -23.56
CA ASP A 66 18.83 -23.67 -22.43
C ASP A 66 20.24 -23.07 -22.36
N ARG A 67 20.96 -23.00 -23.49
CA ARG A 67 22.27 -22.35 -23.54
C ARG A 67 22.24 -20.87 -23.21
N ALA A 68 21.22 -20.15 -23.68
CA ALA A 68 21.03 -18.74 -23.37
C ALA A 68 20.73 -18.55 -21.88
N MET A 69 19.92 -19.43 -21.29
CA MET A 69 19.63 -19.44 -19.85
C MET A 69 20.88 -19.72 -19.03
N GLU A 70 21.67 -20.74 -19.38
CA GLU A 70 22.93 -21.05 -18.71
C GLU A 70 23.95 -19.90 -18.80
N ALA A 71 24.05 -19.25 -19.96
CA ALA A 71 24.94 -18.10 -20.14
C ALA A 71 24.49 -16.91 -19.28
N ARG A 72 23.18 -16.70 -19.18
CA ARG A 72 22.61 -15.67 -18.30
C ARG A 72 22.90 -15.97 -16.84
N LEU A 73 22.63 -17.19 -16.37
CA LEU A 73 22.89 -17.60 -15.00
C LEU A 73 24.38 -17.51 -14.61
N LYS A 74 25.31 -17.80 -15.54
CA LYS A 74 26.75 -17.62 -15.31
C LYS A 74 27.17 -16.15 -15.16
N ASN A 75 26.46 -15.23 -15.81
CA ASN A 75 26.75 -13.82 -15.76
C ASN A 75 26.01 -13.06 -14.62
N GLU A 76 24.94 -13.66 -14.08
CA GLU A 76 24.22 -13.14 -12.92
C GLU A 76 24.97 -13.53 -11.63
N VAL A 77 25.90 -12.70 -11.21
CA VAL A 77 26.59 -12.87 -9.93
C VAL A 77 25.82 -12.11 -8.85
N ILE A 78 25.16 -12.85 -7.97
CA ILE A 78 24.52 -12.28 -6.78
C ILE A 78 25.56 -12.36 -5.64
N ASP A 79 25.95 -11.19 -5.14
CA ASP A 79 26.82 -11.12 -3.96
C ASP A 79 26.03 -11.45 -2.70
N VAL A 80 26.09 -12.69 -2.26
CA VAL A 80 25.43 -13.17 -1.05
C VAL A 80 26.09 -12.70 0.24
N THR A 81 27.24 -12.03 0.16
CA THR A 81 27.92 -11.46 1.35
C THR A 81 27.37 -10.09 1.72
N LEU A 82 26.64 -9.43 0.82
CA LEU A 82 25.96 -8.19 1.12
C LEU A 82 24.90 -8.43 2.21
N PRO A 83 24.94 -7.65 3.31
CA PRO A 83 23.94 -7.80 4.35
C PRO A 83 22.53 -7.50 3.79
N ALA A 84 21.58 -8.34 4.16
CA ALA A 84 20.20 -8.11 3.83
C ALA A 84 19.75 -6.73 4.32
N LYS A 85 18.92 -6.04 3.54
CA LYS A 85 18.33 -4.77 3.95
C LYS A 85 17.54 -5.01 5.25
N LYS A 86 18.07 -4.53 6.38
CA LYS A 86 17.37 -4.63 7.65
C LYS A 86 16.07 -3.84 7.53
N ASN A 87 14.93 -4.50 7.71
CA ASN A 87 13.69 -3.80 7.91
C ASN A 87 13.82 -2.96 9.17
N SER A 88 13.64 -1.65 9.06
CA SER A 88 13.56 -0.79 10.22
C SER A 88 12.31 -1.19 11.01
N VAL A 89 12.51 -1.66 12.23
CA VAL A 89 11.38 -1.85 13.15
C VAL A 89 10.81 -0.48 13.44
N GLY A 90 9.50 -0.32 13.26
CA GLY A 90 8.83 0.94 13.60
C GLY A 90 8.96 1.22 15.10
N HIS A 91 9.15 2.48 15.45
CA HIS A 91 9.19 2.95 16.83
C HIS A 91 7.95 3.80 17.11
N ARG A 92 7.47 3.75 18.35
CA ARG A 92 6.39 4.61 18.78
C ARG A 92 6.88 6.07 18.88
N HIS A 93 6.01 7.00 18.51
CA HIS A 93 6.31 8.41 18.68
C HIS A 93 6.48 8.76 20.17
N PRO A 94 7.40 9.64 20.58
CA PRO A 94 7.61 10.03 21.98
C PRO A 94 6.32 10.46 22.70
N ASN A 95 5.45 11.25 22.05
CA ASN A 95 4.17 11.65 22.63
C ASN A 95 3.26 10.45 22.92
N THR A 96 3.26 9.43 22.05
CA THR A 96 2.49 8.20 22.27
C THR A 96 3.00 7.46 23.50
N ILE A 97 4.32 7.37 23.65
CA ILE A 97 4.94 6.73 24.83
C ILE A 97 4.56 7.48 26.11
N ALA A 98 4.64 8.81 26.10
CA ALA A 98 4.27 9.63 27.24
C ALA A 98 2.79 9.50 27.61
N LEU A 99 1.89 9.53 26.62
CA LEU A 99 0.45 9.33 26.83
C LEU A 99 0.14 7.96 27.44
N GLU A 100 0.69 6.91 26.88
CA GLU A 100 0.50 5.54 27.39
C GLU A 100 1.04 5.36 28.81
N GLU A 101 2.13 6.02 29.15
CA GLU A 101 2.69 5.99 30.51
C GLU A 101 1.73 6.67 31.50
N VAL A 102 1.19 7.84 31.16
CA VAL A 102 0.22 8.54 31.99
C VAL A 102 -1.09 7.74 32.12
N GLU A 103 -1.62 7.23 31.01
CA GLU A 103 -2.81 6.36 31.02
C GLU A 103 -2.58 5.15 31.96
N ARG A 104 -1.44 4.49 31.86
CA ARG A 104 -1.09 3.34 32.70
C ARG A 104 -1.08 3.67 34.18
N ILE A 105 -0.53 4.83 34.56
CA ILE A 105 -0.46 5.29 35.96
C ILE A 105 -1.90 5.52 36.48
N PHE A 106 -2.71 6.28 35.77
CA PHE A 106 -4.07 6.62 36.22
C PHE A 106 -5.01 5.41 36.24
N VAL A 107 -4.89 4.49 35.27
CA VAL A 107 -5.63 3.22 35.31
C VAL A 107 -5.22 2.40 36.54
N GLY A 108 -3.94 2.37 36.89
CA GLY A 108 -3.45 1.74 38.12
C GLY A 108 -4.01 2.37 39.41
N MET A 109 -4.43 3.64 39.37
CA MET A 109 -5.10 4.35 40.44
C MET A 109 -6.62 4.19 40.44
N GLY A 110 -7.19 3.43 39.50
CA GLY A 110 -8.62 3.18 39.39
C GLY A 110 -9.40 4.21 38.57
N TYR A 111 -8.72 4.95 37.70
CA TYR A 111 -9.36 5.84 36.73
C TYR A 111 -9.71 5.11 35.43
N GLU A 112 -10.81 5.55 34.81
CA GLU A 112 -11.21 5.12 33.49
C GLU A 112 -10.64 6.08 32.42
N VAL A 113 -10.17 5.54 31.30
CA VAL A 113 -9.74 6.36 30.15
C VAL A 113 -10.92 6.57 29.23
N VAL A 114 -11.41 7.80 29.16
CA VAL A 114 -12.56 8.17 28.32
C VAL A 114 -12.09 9.05 27.17
N ARG A 115 -12.49 8.72 25.95
CA ARG A 115 -12.15 9.47 24.73
C ARG A 115 -13.38 10.10 24.11
N GLY A 116 -13.21 11.27 23.52
CA GLY A 116 -14.26 11.99 22.81
C GLY A 116 -13.84 12.45 21.42
N PRO A 117 -14.77 12.99 20.64
CA PRO A 117 -14.51 13.46 19.29
C PRO A 117 -13.56 14.67 19.28
N GLU A 118 -12.73 14.77 18.24
CA GLU A 118 -11.87 15.94 17.99
C GLU A 118 -12.67 17.09 17.36
N VAL A 119 -13.63 16.77 16.52
CA VAL A 119 -14.62 17.71 15.97
C VAL A 119 -15.80 17.75 16.91
N GLU A 120 -16.00 18.87 17.58
CA GLU A 120 -16.93 18.99 18.71
C GLU A 120 -17.97 20.08 18.46
N LYS A 121 -19.09 19.99 19.16
CA LYS A 121 -20.07 21.08 19.19
C LYS A 121 -19.57 22.19 20.04
N ASP A 122 -19.80 23.43 19.60
CA ASP A 122 -19.51 24.65 20.35
C ASP A 122 -20.09 24.60 21.76
N TYR A 123 -21.31 24.07 21.92
CA TYR A 123 -21.95 23.83 23.21
C TYR A 123 -21.04 23.09 24.21
N TYR A 124 -20.47 21.93 23.82
CA TYR A 124 -19.62 21.15 24.71
C TYR A 124 -18.25 21.77 24.95
N ASN A 125 -17.74 22.48 23.95
CA ASN A 125 -16.41 23.08 24.04
C ASN A 125 -16.40 24.38 24.87
N PHE A 126 -17.55 25.05 24.94
CA PHE A 126 -17.67 26.35 25.59
C PHE A 126 -18.89 26.49 26.52
N GLU A 127 -20.11 26.45 26.01
CA GLU A 127 -21.32 26.79 26.77
C GLU A 127 -21.53 25.92 28.01
N ALA A 128 -21.39 24.60 27.86
CA ALA A 128 -21.52 23.66 28.96
C ALA A 128 -20.42 23.77 30.02
N LEU A 129 -19.33 24.48 29.70
CA LEU A 129 -18.23 24.80 30.61
C LEU A 129 -18.37 26.23 31.20
N ASN A 130 -19.55 26.82 31.09
CA ASN A 130 -19.85 28.17 31.56
C ASN A 130 -19.08 29.28 30.81
N ILE A 131 -18.82 29.09 29.54
CA ILE A 131 -18.23 30.08 28.62
C ILE A 131 -19.28 30.40 27.53
N PRO A 132 -20.25 31.25 27.81
CA PRO A 132 -21.29 31.64 26.84
C PRO A 132 -20.71 32.48 25.69
N LYS A 133 -21.52 32.72 24.65
CA LYS A 133 -21.06 33.38 23.41
C LYS A 133 -20.50 34.77 23.59
N ASP A 134 -20.95 35.47 24.60
CA ASP A 134 -20.56 36.84 24.99
C ASP A 134 -19.47 36.88 26.08
N HIS A 135 -18.88 35.73 26.43
CA HIS A 135 -17.87 35.66 27.47
C HIS A 135 -16.51 36.17 26.95
N PRO A 136 -15.84 37.12 27.67
CA PRO A 136 -14.58 37.69 27.19
C PRO A 136 -13.46 36.68 26.92
N ALA A 137 -13.39 35.61 27.72
CA ALA A 137 -12.37 34.56 27.54
C ALA A 137 -12.53 33.78 26.21
N ARG A 138 -13.69 33.89 25.56
CA ARG A 138 -13.95 33.25 24.28
C ARG A 138 -13.33 34.02 23.12
N ASP A 139 -13.26 35.33 23.21
CA ASP A 139 -12.63 36.20 22.21
C ASP A 139 -11.10 36.06 22.22
N GLU A 140 -10.53 35.64 23.35
CA GLU A 140 -9.10 35.46 23.55
C GLU A 140 -8.62 34.04 23.10
N GLN A 141 -9.55 33.12 22.80
CA GLN A 141 -9.22 31.79 22.38
C GLN A 141 -9.21 31.66 20.86
N ASP A 142 -8.04 31.52 20.31
CA ASP A 142 -7.88 31.20 18.89
C ASP A 142 -8.40 29.78 18.59
N THR A 143 -9.61 29.73 18.05
CA THR A 143 -10.35 28.47 17.80
C THR A 143 -10.55 28.25 16.32
N PHE A 144 -10.30 27.01 15.86
CA PHE A 144 -10.68 26.60 14.53
C PHE A 144 -12.18 26.29 14.46
N TYR A 145 -12.96 27.21 13.92
CA TYR A 145 -14.37 27.00 13.63
C TYR A 145 -14.57 26.32 12.27
N ILE A 146 -15.37 25.26 12.22
CA ILE A 146 -15.85 24.66 10.98
C ILE A 146 -17.11 25.40 10.51
N ASN A 147 -17.97 25.74 11.46
CA ASN A 147 -19.13 26.64 11.33
C ASN A 147 -19.47 27.20 12.70
N GLU A 148 -20.57 27.97 12.82
CA GLU A 148 -20.99 28.63 14.07
C GLU A 148 -21.27 27.65 15.23
N GLU A 149 -21.54 26.37 14.94
CA GLU A 149 -21.92 25.38 15.95
C GLU A 149 -20.85 24.27 16.14
N ILE A 150 -19.89 24.18 15.25
CA ILE A 150 -18.90 23.08 15.24
C ILE A 150 -17.49 23.63 15.19
N VAL A 151 -16.67 23.14 16.10
CA VAL A 151 -15.27 23.54 16.27
C VAL A 151 -14.33 22.34 16.30
N LEU A 152 -13.05 22.58 16.04
CA LEU A 152 -12.02 21.67 16.54
C LEU A 152 -11.82 21.94 18.02
N ARG A 153 -11.94 20.92 18.86
CA ARG A 153 -11.88 21.10 20.32
C ARG A 153 -10.57 21.76 20.74
N THR A 154 -10.67 22.79 21.57
CA THR A 154 -9.52 23.55 22.10
C THR A 154 -8.97 22.94 23.39
N GLN A 155 -9.69 21.99 23.98
CA GLN A 155 -9.40 21.30 25.23
C GLN A 155 -10.08 19.92 25.25
N THR A 156 -9.73 19.06 26.20
CA THR A 156 -10.41 17.77 26.38
C THR A 156 -11.60 17.83 27.36
N SER A 157 -11.90 18.96 27.95
CA SER A 157 -13.03 19.18 28.87
C SER A 157 -14.42 18.81 28.32
N PRO A 158 -14.71 18.88 26.99
CA PRO A 158 -15.96 18.35 26.44
C PRO A 158 -16.24 16.90 26.81
N VAL A 159 -15.19 16.08 26.96
CA VAL A 159 -15.32 14.68 27.37
C VAL A 159 -15.82 14.57 28.80
N GLN A 160 -15.40 15.47 29.68
CA GLN A 160 -15.87 15.53 31.08
C GLN A 160 -17.37 15.83 31.11
N VAL A 161 -17.84 16.83 30.34
CA VAL A 161 -19.25 17.19 30.24
C VAL A 161 -20.08 15.99 29.78
N ARG A 162 -19.66 15.33 28.69
CA ARG A 162 -20.33 14.17 28.14
C ARG A 162 -20.42 13.00 29.14
N THR A 163 -19.36 12.84 29.96
CA THR A 163 -19.34 11.81 31.01
C THR A 163 -20.29 12.17 32.17
N MET A 164 -20.31 13.43 32.58
CA MET A 164 -21.25 13.90 33.62
C MET A 164 -22.71 13.77 33.18
N GLU A 165 -23.04 14.06 31.92
CA GLU A 165 -24.40 13.90 31.36
C GLU A 165 -24.92 12.46 31.43
N GLN A 166 -24.03 11.44 31.48
CA GLN A 166 -24.45 10.04 31.67
C GLN A 166 -25.02 9.78 33.05
N GLY A 167 -24.80 10.64 34.03
CA GLY A 167 -25.37 10.59 35.37
C GLY A 167 -24.91 9.39 36.23
N LYS A 168 -23.84 8.71 35.86
CA LYS A 168 -23.32 7.55 36.62
C LYS A 168 -22.25 8.02 37.60
N LEU A 169 -22.48 7.79 38.89
CA LEU A 169 -21.55 8.10 39.97
C LEU A 169 -21.08 6.80 40.66
N PRO A 170 -19.85 6.76 41.19
CA PRO A 170 -18.81 7.80 41.12
C PRO A 170 -18.16 7.92 39.73
N ILE A 171 -17.67 9.09 39.36
CA ILE A 171 -16.87 9.35 38.18
C ILE A 171 -15.40 9.48 38.61
N ARG A 172 -14.52 8.67 38.01
CA ARG A 172 -13.06 8.77 38.13
C ARG A 172 -12.49 8.53 36.77
N MET A 173 -12.21 9.58 36.01
CA MET A 173 -11.79 9.46 34.62
C MET A 173 -10.63 10.38 34.28
N ILE A 174 -9.90 10.00 33.26
CA ILE A 174 -9.01 10.88 32.50
C ILE A 174 -9.46 10.95 31.05
N ALA A 175 -9.29 12.12 30.46
CA ALA A 175 -9.59 12.38 29.04
C ALA A 175 -8.33 12.76 28.29
N PRO A 176 -7.55 11.80 27.80
CA PRO A 176 -6.41 12.06 26.94
C PRO A 176 -6.89 12.34 25.52
N GLY A 177 -6.23 13.29 24.84
CA GLY A 177 -6.55 13.56 23.45
C GLY A 177 -5.80 14.71 22.85
N ARG A 178 -5.88 14.79 21.53
CA ARG A 178 -5.36 15.90 20.76
C ARG A 178 -6.33 17.06 20.79
N VAL A 179 -5.78 18.26 20.89
CA VAL A 179 -6.52 19.52 20.92
C VAL A 179 -5.91 20.48 19.91
N PHE A 180 -6.68 21.50 19.53
CA PHE A 180 -6.32 22.38 18.44
C PHE A 180 -6.56 23.83 18.84
N ARG A 181 -5.61 24.70 18.51
CA ARG A 181 -5.72 26.15 18.68
C ARG A 181 -5.15 26.83 17.45
N SER A 182 -5.78 27.92 17.06
CA SER A 182 -5.41 28.71 15.89
C SER A 182 -4.28 29.72 16.21
N ASP A 183 -3.43 29.38 17.18
CA ASP A 183 -2.28 30.19 17.56
C ASP A 183 -1.28 30.36 16.42
N GLU A 184 -0.59 31.48 16.38
CA GLU A 184 0.55 31.67 15.50
C GLU A 184 1.68 30.69 15.89
N VAL A 185 2.20 29.99 14.90
CA VAL A 185 3.21 28.93 15.14
C VAL A 185 4.55 29.54 15.47
N ASP A 186 5.06 29.25 16.67
CA ASP A 186 6.39 29.62 17.10
C ASP A 186 7.13 28.46 17.78
N ALA A 187 8.23 28.76 18.48
CA ALA A 187 9.03 27.73 19.16
C ALA A 187 8.31 27.04 20.33
N THR A 188 7.22 27.64 20.86
CA THR A 188 6.48 27.19 22.04
C THR A 188 5.00 26.91 21.77
N HIS A 189 4.46 27.39 20.67
CA HIS A 189 3.06 27.24 20.29
C HIS A 189 2.94 26.33 19.05
N SER A 190 2.17 25.26 19.19
CA SER A 190 1.81 24.36 18.11
C SER A 190 0.29 24.39 17.93
N PRO A 191 -0.23 24.48 16.70
CA PRO A 191 -1.67 24.50 16.46
C PRO A 191 -2.35 23.17 16.82
N SER A 192 -1.57 22.13 17.07
CA SER A 192 -2.06 20.81 17.51
C SER A 192 -1.14 20.26 18.57
N PHE A 193 -1.69 19.97 19.73
CA PHE A 193 -0.94 19.37 20.85
C PHE A 193 -1.81 18.38 21.61
N HIS A 194 -1.21 17.68 22.58
CA HIS A 194 -1.93 16.70 23.38
C HIS A 194 -2.19 17.24 24.78
N GLN A 195 -3.36 16.91 25.28
CA GLN A 195 -3.81 17.30 26.62
C GLN A 195 -4.38 16.07 27.33
N ILE A 196 -4.23 16.01 28.65
CA ILE A 196 -4.87 14.99 29.49
C ILE A 196 -5.53 15.76 30.63
N GLU A 197 -6.84 15.63 30.75
CA GLU A 197 -7.61 16.19 31.86
C GLU A 197 -8.18 15.08 32.73
N GLY A 198 -8.28 15.32 34.01
CA GLY A 198 -8.84 14.39 34.98
C GLY A 198 -10.07 14.92 35.67
N LEU A 199 -11.04 14.04 35.92
CA LEU A 199 -12.27 14.39 36.67
C LEU A 199 -12.53 13.32 37.73
N VAL A 200 -12.82 13.81 38.94
CA VAL A 200 -13.32 12.96 40.03
C VAL A 200 -14.57 13.58 40.60
N ILE A 201 -15.66 12.80 40.58
CA ILE A 201 -16.91 13.18 41.27
C ILE A 201 -17.34 11.96 42.08
N ASP A 202 -17.49 12.16 43.39
CA ASP A 202 -17.89 11.08 44.29
C ASP A 202 -18.97 11.61 45.29
N LYS A 203 -19.62 10.69 45.97
CA LYS A 203 -20.55 11.03 47.07
C LYS A 203 -19.75 11.14 48.35
N ASN A 204 -20.06 12.19 49.12
CA ASN A 204 -19.55 12.30 50.49
C ASN A 204 -20.20 11.25 51.41
#